data_7bc87397ba5da7d884f4e8c819534c0a
#
_entry.id   7bc87397ba5da7d884f4e8c819534c0a
#
_cell.length_a   1.000
_cell.length_b   1.000
_cell.length_c   1.000
_cell.angle_alpha   90.00
_cell.angle_beta   90.00
_cell.angle_gamma   90.00
#
_symmetry.space_group_name_H-M   'P 1'
#
loop_
_entity.id
_entity.type
_entity.pdbx_description
1 polymer ?
#
loop_
_entity_poly.entity_id
_entity_poly.type
_entity_poly.pdbx_seq_one_letter_code
_entity_poly.pdbx_strand_id
1 'polypeptide(L)' 'MAFSFEMIEDKIEFFEAASLSVLEKKINEQIDHNKALLLEVSSVSHQMCFDLDNKKPYYSAVVHFKLKKTR' A
#
# COMPACT_ATOMS: atom_id res chain seq x y z
N MET A 1 30.11 -11.12 0.68
CA MET A 1 28.75 -10.77 0.38
C MET A 1 28.68 -9.71 -0.70
N ALA A 2 27.92 -9.98 -1.69
CA ALA A 2 27.72 -8.96 -2.69
C ALA A 2 26.86 -7.87 -2.11
N PHE A 3 27.31 -6.69 -2.27
CA PHE A 3 26.56 -5.57 -1.81
C PHE A 3 25.89 -4.91 -3.00
N SER A 4 24.62 -4.83 -2.97
CA SER A 4 23.87 -4.39 -4.10
C SER A 4 23.18 -3.07 -3.80
N PHE A 5 23.28 -2.14 -4.71
CA PHE A 5 22.57 -0.88 -4.60
C PHE A 5 21.33 -0.92 -5.46
N GLU A 6 20.60 -1.99 -5.33
CA GLU A 6 19.40 -2.10 -6.13
C GLU A 6 18.40 -1.04 -5.72
N MET A 7 17.89 -0.36 -6.71
CA MET A 7 16.80 0.56 -6.48
C MET A 7 15.51 -0.23 -6.38
N ILE A 8 14.63 0.23 -5.52
CA ILE A 8 13.31 -0.34 -5.43
C ILE A 8 12.53 0.17 -6.62
N GLU A 9 12.18 -0.73 -7.53
CA GLU A 9 11.41 -0.34 -8.70
C GLU A 9 9.94 -0.63 -8.53
N ASP A 10 9.64 -1.71 -7.84
CA ASP A 10 8.27 -2.09 -7.56
C ASP A 10 8.15 -2.44 -6.11
N LYS A 11 7.04 -2.04 -5.51
CA LYS A 11 6.78 -2.33 -4.13
C LYS A 11 5.30 -2.60 -3.96
N ILE A 12 4.97 -3.68 -3.29
CA ILE A 12 3.58 -4.02 -3.05
C ILE A 12 3.35 -3.98 -1.56
N GLU A 13 2.33 -3.25 -1.14
CA GLU A 13 2.00 -3.13 0.26
C GLU A 13 0.55 -3.51 0.49
N PHE A 14 0.32 -4.20 1.59
CA PHE A 14 -1.01 -4.66 1.99
C PHE A 14 -1.47 -3.86 3.19
N PHE A 15 -2.75 -3.52 3.19
CA PHE A 15 -3.35 -2.73 4.26
C PHE A 15 -4.66 -3.37 4.71
N GLU A 16 -4.94 -3.25 5.99
CA GLU A 16 -6.21 -3.68 6.54
C GLU A 16 -6.69 -2.68 7.56
N ALA A 17 -7.99 -2.54 7.67
CA ALA A 17 -8.57 -1.66 8.66
C ALA A 17 -10.03 -2.03 8.89
N ALA A 18 -10.54 -1.62 10.05
CA ALA A 18 -11.92 -1.89 10.41
C ALA A 18 -12.90 -0.93 9.75
N SER A 19 -12.41 0.17 9.18
CA SER A 19 -13.27 1.10 8.48
C SER A 19 -12.54 1.65 7.27
N LEU A 20 -13.32 2.14 6.32
CA LEU A 20 -12.74 2.72 5.11
C LEU A 20 -11.95 3.98 5.41
N SER A 21 -12.41 4.79 6.35
CA SER A 21 -11.68 6.01 6.67
C SER A 21 -10.31 5.72 7.24
N VAL A 22 -10.20 4.71 8.08
CA VAL A 22 -8.91 4.32 8.64
C VAL A 22 -8.02 3.72 7.56
N LEU A 23 -8.63 2.90 6.68
CA LEU A 23 -7.87 2.32 5.58
C LEU A 23 -7.31 3.41 4.69
N GLU A 24 -8.15 4.38 4.35
CA GLU A 24 -7.74 5.48 3.51
C GLU A 24 -6.60 6.26 4.13
N LYS A 25 -6.69 6.50 5.44
CA LYS A 25 -5.64 7.23 6.13
C LYS A 25 -4.32 6.47 6.09
N LYS A 26 -4.37 5.16 6.34
CA LYS A 26 -3.15 4.36 6.30
C LYS A 26 -2.50 4.39 4.93
N ILE A 27 -3.32 4.28 3.89
CA ILE A 27 -2.80 4.27 2.54
C ILE A 27 -2.18 5.61 2.20
N ASN A 28 -2.86 6.70 2.56
CA ASN A 28 -2.37 8.02 2.23
C ASN A 28 -1.07 8.34 2.98
N GLU A 29 -0.96 7.89 4.21
CA GLU A 29 0.28 8.08 4.94
C GLU A 29 1.43 7.35 4.27
N GLN A 30 1.16 6.16 3.78
CA GLN A 30 2.21 5.39 3.13
C GLN A 30 2.57 5.97 1.76
N ILE A 31 1.59 6.54 1.09
CA ILE A 31 1.89 7.24 -0.16
C ILE A 31 2.87 8.38 0.10
N ASP A 32 2.64 9.13 1.17
CA ASP A 32 3.54 10.22 1.51
C ASP A 32 4.95 9.70 1.83
N HIS A 33 5.04 8.62 2.58
CA HIS A 33 6.34 8.03 2.87
C HIS A 33 7.04 7.60 1.59
N ASN A 34 6.31 7.00 0.69
CA ASN A 34 6.92 6.47 -0.52
C ASN A 34 7.31 7.54 -1.51
N LYS A 35 6.75 8.74 -1.38
CA LYS A 35 7.20 9.84 -2.21
C LYS A 35 8.67 10.16 -1.97
N ALA A 36 9.12 10.01 -0.73
CA ALA A 36 10.52 10.24 -0.43
C ALA A 36 11.42 9.22 -1.09
N LEU A 37 10.87 8.08 -1.47
CA LEU A 37 11.61 7.04 -2.17
C LEU A 37 11.39 7.11 -3.67
N LEU A 38 10.76 8.17 -4.14
CA LEU A 38 10.44 8.36 -5.55
C LEU A 38 9.52 7.27 -6.08
N LEU A 39 8.65 6.77 -5.22
CA LEU A 39 7.66 5.79 -5.62
C LEU A 39 6.31 6.47 -5.77
N GLU A 40 5.57 6.04 -6.76
CA GLU A 40 4.24 6.55 -6.99
C GLU A 40 3.27 5.38 -7.10
N VAL A 41 2.00 5.66 -6.87
CA VAL A 41 0.98 4.63 -6.95
C VAL A 41 0.78 4.23 -8.40
N SER A 42 0.88 2.94 -8.65
CA SER A 42 0.62 2.40 -9.97
C SER A 42 -0.80 1.85 -10.04
N SER A 43 -1.21 1.14 -9.00
CA SER A 43 -2.56 0.59 -8.97
C SER A 43 -2.97 0.35 -7.53
N VAL A 44 -4.27 0.34 -7.32
CA VAL A 44 -4.85 0.04 -6.02
C VAL A 44 -5.99 -0.94 -6.25
N SER A 45 -6.03 -1.96 -5.41
CA SER A 45 -7.12 -2.90 -5.41
C SER A 45 -7.61 -3.01 -3.98
N HIS A 46 -8.92 -3.06 -3.80
CA HIS A 46 -9.45 -3.14 -2.44
C HIS A 46 -10.65 -4.05 -2.40
N GLN A 47 -10.97 -4.52 -1.21
CA GLN A 47 -12.15 -5.33 -1.03
C GLN A 47 -12.59 -5.26 0.42
N MET A 48 -13.86 -5.58 0.62
CA MET A 48 -14.43 -5.70 1.94
C MET A 48 -14.58 -7.18 2.25
N CYS A 49 -14.15 -7.55 3.45
CA CYS A 49 -14.31 -8.91 3.92
C CYS A 49 -15.13 -8.90 5.19
N PHE A 50 -15.75 -10.01 5.50
CA PHE A 50 -16.53 -10.11 6.70
C PHE A 50 -15.91 -11.13 7.64
N ASP A 51 -15.62 -10.70 8.86
CA ASP A 51 -15.06 -11.57 9.87
C ASP A 51 -16.22 -12.27 10.57
N LEU A 52 -16.39 -13.55 10.28
CA LEU A 52 -17.51 -14.30 10.82
C LEU A 52 -17.38 -14.47 12.34
N ASP A 53 -16.17 -14.57 12.85
CA ASP A 53 -15.97 -14.77 14.28
C ASP A 53 -16.38 -13.55 15.08
N ASN A 54 -16.02 -12.37 14.59
CA ASN A 54 -16.32 -11.12 15.29
C ASN A 54 -17.57 -10.45 14.75
N LYS A 55 -18.12 -10.98 13.67
CA LYS A 55 -19.33 -10.44 13.03
C LYS A 55 -19.18 -8.98 12.66
N LYS A 56 -18.02 -8.66 12.11
CA LYS A 56 -17.71 -7.30 11.70
C LYS A 56 -17.07 -7.30 10.33
N PRO A 57 -17.34 -6.28 9.54
CA PRO A 57 -16.62 -6.17 8.29
C PRO A 57 -15.23 -5.60 8.52
N TYR A 58 -14.33 -5.95 7.64
CA TYR A 58 -13.05 -5.27 7.60
C TYR A 58 -12.69 -5.03 6.14
N TYR A 59 -11.77 -4.13 5.94
CA TYR A 59 -11.43 -3.70 4.60
C TYR A 59 -9.95 -3.92 4.37
N SER A 60 -9.63 -4.37 3.19
CA SER A 60 -8.24 -4.59 2.84
C SER A 60 -7.95 -3.96 1.50
N ALA A 61 -6.69 -3.63 1.30
CA ALA A 61 -6.26 -3.06 0.04
C ALA A 61 -4.85 -3.50 -0.26
N VAL A 62 -4.56 -3.59 -1.54
CA VAL A 62 -3.23 -3.86 -2.03
C VAL A 62 -2.86 -2.68 -2.90
N VAL A 63 -1.74 -2.07 -2.62
CA VAL A 63 -1.27 -0.93 -3.39
C VAL A 63 0.05 -1.28 -4.02
N HIS A 64 0.12 -1.08 -5.32
CA HIS A 64 1.33 -1.32 -6.07
C HIS A 64 2.00 0.03 -6.33
N PHE A 65 3.22 0.18 -5.86
CA PHE A 65 4.02 1.37 -6.08
C PHE A 65 5.09 1.07 -7.10
N LYS A 66 5.36 2.03 -7.94
CA LYS A 66 6.43 1.91 -8.93
C LYS A 66 7.35 3.09 -8.81
N LEU A 67 8.60 2.88 -9.17
CA LEU A 67 9.55 3.96 -9.19
C LEU A 67 9.10 5.01 -10.19
N LYS A 68 9.04 6.24 -9.72
CA LYS A 68 8.66 7.34 -10.58
C LYS A 68 9.80 7.65 -11.51
N LYS A 69 9.54 7.60 -12.78
CA LYS A 69 10.56 7.89 -13.77
C LYS A 69 10.44 9.33 -14.19
N THR A 70 11.52 10.05 -14.01
CA THR A 70 11.57 11.43 -14.42
C THR A 70 12.50 11.57 -15.60
N ARG A 71 12.29 12.62 -16.32
CA ARG A 71 13.08 12.85 -17.50
C ARG A 71 13.82 14.14 -17.39
#